data_977309fc2b6978e8d1cffa96579be94e
#
_entry.id   977309fc2b6978e8d1cffa96579be94e
#
_cell.length_a   1.000
_cell.length_b   1.000
_cell.length_c   1.000
_cell.angle_alpha   90.00
_cell.angle_beta   90.00
_cell.angle_gamma   90.00
#
_symmetry.space_group_name_H-M   'P 1'
#
loop_
_entity.id
_entity.type
_entity.pdbx_description
1 polymer ?
#
loop_
_entity_poly.entity_id
_entity_poly.type
_entity_poly.pdbx_seq_one_letter_code
_entity_poly.pdbx_strand_id
1 'polypeptide(L)'
;PFIGLSVMSAVSSVFRNMTGIRFEHPEWIPNNCTACGNCYTVCPDTAIPGLVSEVSDVFETIVKRVKKNHGKVEHLPKAVRKMEGHVRKLFAASKNGATVNDYMQHAIDMTLDGFDKSKEVAQELDWFKEELGEFNFALTRPYYDLHEKKEENSGGLFSITINPNTCKGCMECVAVCNDDALIKIP
;
A
#
# COMPACT_ATOMS: atom_id res chain seq x y z
N PRO A 1 -12.20 -34.36 9.82
CA PRO A 1 -12.57 -35.19 8.69
C PRO A 1 -11.75 -34.92 7.43
N PHE A 2 -11.49 -33.62 7.08
CA PHE A 2 -10.77 -33.25 5.84
C PHE A 2 -9.30 -33.64 5.86
N ILE A 3 -8.62 -33.61 7.01
CA ILE A 3 -7.21 -34.01 7.16
C ILE A 3 -6.99 -35.48 6.74
N GLY A 4 -7.91 -36.34 7.05
CA GLY A 4 -7.83 -37.76 6.67
C GLY A 4 -7.99 -38.02 5.16
N LEU A 5 -8.47 -37.01 4.42
CA LEU A 5 -8.62 -37.04 2.96
C LEU A 5 -7.51 -36.27 2.24
N SER A 6 -6.49 -35.77 2.96
CA SER A 6 -5.45 -34.88 2.43
C SER A 6 -5.99 -33.60 1.77
N VAL A 7 -7.16 -33.15 2.20
CA VAL A 7 -7.80 -31.93 1.70
C VAL A 7 -7.65 -30.82 2.71
N MET A 8 -7.06 -29.70 2.29
CA MET A 8 -7.01 -28.48 3.07
C MET A 8 -8.21 -27.61 2.72
N SER A 9 -9.05 -27.31 3.72
CA SER A 9 -10.20 -26.41 3.49
C SER A 9 -9.75 -24.99 3.21
N ALA A 10 -10.53 -24.27 2.39
CA ALA A 10 -10.28 -22.85 2.12
C ALA A 10 -10.24 -22.05 3.43
N VAL A 11 -9.43 -20.99 3.45
CA VAL A 11 -9.27 -20.07 4.60
C VAL A 11 -8.66 -20.73 5.85
N SER A 12 -8.12 -21.95 5.76
CA SER A 12 -7.44 -22.59 6.92
C SER A 12 -6.27 -21.80 7.47
N SER A 13 -5.69 -20.89 6.67
CA SER A 13 -4.57 -20.02 7.09
C SER A 13 -4.93 -19.07 8.23
N VAL A 14 -6.21 -18.71 8.40
CA VAL A 14 -6.63 -17.83 9.52
C VAL A 14 -6.45 -18.45 10.91
N PHE A 15 -6.33 -19.79 10.97
CA PHE A 15 -6.09 -20.53 12.21
C PHE A 15 -4.60 -20.72 12.51
N ARG A 16 -3.72 -20.27 11.62
CA ARG A 16 -2.27 -20.40 11.80
C ARG A 16 -1.72 -19.20 12.55
N ASN A 17 -0.74 -19.46 13.38
CA ASN A 17 0.12 -18.44 13.97
C ASN A 17 1.58 -18.90 13.89
N MET A 18 2.29 -18.38 12.90
CA MET A 18 3.69 -18.71 12.63
C MET A 18 4.67 -17.72 13.25
N THR A 19 4.19 -16.75 14.03
CA THR A 19 5.05 -15.69 14.59
C THR A 19 6.15 -16.23 15.50
N GLY A 20 5.90 -17.33 16.20
CA GLY A 20 6.86 -17.93 17.16
C GLY A 20 7.95 -18.80 16.53
N ILE A 21 7.88 -19.10 15.23
CA ILE A 21 8.86 -20.01 14.58
C ILE A 21 9.82 -19.32 13.63
N ARG A 22 9.62 -18.03 13.34
CA ARG A 22 10.49 -17.28 12.44
C ARG A 22 11.43 -16.37 13.22
N PHE A 23 12.66 -16.29 12.74
CA PHE A 23 13.70 -15.36 13.22
C PHE A 23 13.91 -14.20 12.26
N GLU A 24 13.44 -14.35 11.03
CA GLU A 24 13.59 -13.41 9.93
C GLU A 24 12.27 -13.30 9.16
N HIS A 25 12.03 -12.16 8.55
CA HIS A 25 10.85 -11.96 7.70
C HIS A 25 11.19 -11.09 6.49
N PRO A 26 10.43 -11.22 5.39
CA PRO A 26 10.63 -10.35 4.24
C PRO A 26 10.07 -8.95 4.53
N GLU A 27 10.80 -7.93 4.10
CA GLU A 27 10.34 -6.55 4.01
C GLU A 27 10.19 -6.14 2.55
N TRP A 28 9.12 -5.43 2.24
CA TRP A 28 8.85 -4.97 0.89
C TRP A 28 9.36 -3.56 0.63
N ILE A 29 10.14 -3.40 -0.45
CA ILE A 29 10.64 -2.13 -0.95
C ILE A 29 9.84 -1.73 -2.19
N PRO A 30 8.83 -0.84 -2.06
CA PRO A 30 7.88 -0.52 -3.14
C PRO A 30 8.55 -0.02 -4.42
N ASN A 31 9.59 0.81 -4.30
CA ASN A 31 10.25 1.44 -5.44
C ASN A 31 10.95 0.46 -6.37
N ASN A 32 11.34 -0.68 -5.86
CA ASN A 32 12.01 -1.73 -6.64
C ASN A 32 11.00 -2.70 -7.25
N CYS A 33 9.72 -2.63 -6.86
CA CYS A 33 8.72 -3.62 -7.24
C CYS A 33 8.21 -3.41 -8.67
N THR A 34 8.33 -4.43 -9.50
CA THR A 34 7.80 -4.46 -10.87
C THR A 34 6.43 -5.10 -10.98
N ALA A 35 5.88 -5.59 -9.86
CA ALA A 35 4.63 -6.36 -9.79
C ALA A 35 4.63 -7.64 -10.65
N CYS A 36 5.76 -8.32 -10.73
CA CYS A 36 5.90 -9.56 -11.49
C CYS A 36 5.11 -10.75 -10.93
N GLY A 37 4.74 -10.73 -9.64
CA GLY A 37 3.92 -11.72 -9.01
C GLY A 37 4.64 -12.98 -8.49
N ASN A 38 5.95 -13.11 -8.71
CA ASN A 38 6.70 -14.30 -8.31
C ASN A 38 6.61 -14.57 -6.80
N CYS A 39 6.66 -13.52 -5.98
CA CYS A 39 6.68 -13.65 -4.52
C CYS A 39 5.40 -14.27 -3.94
N TYR A 40 4.21 -13.88 -4.41
CA TYR A 40 2.97 -14.48 -3.92
C TYR A 40 2.65 -15.81 -4.61
N THR A 41 3.19 -16.07 -5.80
CA THR A 41 3.05 -17.35 -6.48
C THR A 41 3.86 -18.45 -5.80
N VAL A 42 5.08 -18.13 -5.33
CA VAL A 42 5.97 -19.10 -4.66
C VAL A 42 5.63 -19.31 -3.19
N CYS A 43 4.88 -18.38 -2.58
CA CYS A 43 4.61 -18.43 -1.15
C CYS A 43 3.74 -19.66 -0.78
N PRO A 44 4.29 -20.64 -0.04
CA PRO A 44 3.56 -21.88 0.27
C PRO A 44 2.40 -21.67 1.25
N ASP A 45 2.42 -20.56 1.98
CA ASP A 45 1.44 -20.24 3.01
C ASP A 45 0.50 -19.08 2.61
N THR A 46 0.57 -18.64 1.35
CA THR A 46 -0.23 -17.51 0.84
C THR A 46 -0.19 -16.25 1.76
N ALA A 47 0.99 -16.01 2.36
CA ALA A 47 1.19 -14.94 3.32
C ALA A 47 1.36 -13.56 2.67
N ILE A 48 1.45 -13.50 1.34
CA ILE A 48 1.78 -12.28 0.59
C ILE A 48 0.62 -11.94 -0.36
N PRO A 49 -0.44 -11.27 0.09
CA PRO A 49 -1.45 -10.73 -0.81
C PRO A 49 -0.91 -9.49 -1.55
N GLY A 50 -1.14 -9.46 -2.87
CA GLY A 50 -0.96 -8.28 -3.70
C GLY A 50 -2.32 -7.63 -3.97
N LEU A 51 -2.40 -6.30 -3.83
CA LEU A 51 -3.61 -5.52 -4.06
C LEU A 51 -3.32 -4.37 -5.02
N VAL A 52 -4.32 -4.03 -5.81
CA VAL A 52 -4.33 -2.81 -6.64
C VAL A 52 -5.51 -1.97 -6.19
N SER A 53 -5.24 -0.73 -5.84
CA SER A 53 -6.26 0.20 -5.35
C SER A 53 -6.23 1.48 -6.17
N GLU A 54 -7.38 2.08 -6.41
CA GLU A 54 -7.45 3.42 -6.98
C GLU A 54 -7.00 4.47 -5.96
N VAL A 55 -6.45 5.58 -6.43
CA VAL A 55 -6.03 6.69 -5.56
C VAL A 55 -7.20 7.21 -4.72
N SER A 56 -8.38 7.33 -5.35
CA SER A 56 -9.62 7.72 -4.69
C SER A 56 -10.00 6.80 -3.53
N ASP A 57 -9.91 5.47 -3.73
CA ASP A 57 -10.26 4.47 -2.72
C ASP A 57 -9.30 4.50 -1.52
N VAL A 58 -8.01 4.65 -1.81
CA VAL A 58 -6.99 4.83 -0.77
C VAL A 58 -7.32 6.04 0.09
N PHE A 59 -7.56 7.18 -0.54
CA PHE A 59 -7.85 8.42 0.16
C PHE A 59 -9.16 8.36 0.96
N GLU A 60 -10.22 7.79 0.38
CA GLU A 60 -11.48 7.59 1.09
C GLU A 60 -11.32 6.69 2.31
N THR A 61 -10.51 5.64 2.18
CA THR A 61 -10.21 4.72 3.29
C THR A 61 -9.47 5.43 4.42
N ILE A 62 -8.48 6.24 4.09
CA ILE A 62 -7.74 7.03 5.08
C ILE A 62 -8.67 8.05 5.76
N VAL A 63 -9.52 8.75 5.01
CA VAL A 63 -10.53 9.67 5.60
C VAL A 63 -11.46 8.94 6.58
N LYS A 64 -11.88 7.71 6.25
CA LYS A 64 -12.70 6.87 7.15
C LYS A 64 -11.93 6.50 8.43
N ARG A 65 -10.62 6.18 8.31
CA ARG A 65 -9.76 5.88 9.47
C ARG A 65 -9.57 7.11 10.36
N VAL A 66 -9.24 8.26 9.77
CA VAL A 66 -9.12 9.53 10.51
C VAL A 66 -10.41 9.85 11.27
N LYS A 67 -11.57 9.73 10.62
CA LYS A 67 -12.87 9.91 11.30
C LYS A 67 -13.08 8.95 12.46
N LYS A 68 -12.67 7.71 12.32
CA LYS A 68 -12.80 6.69 13.36
C LYS A 68 -11.89 6.98 14.56
N ASN A 69 -10.66 7.42 14.30
CA ASN A 69 -9.63 7.59 15.33
C ASN A 69 -9.70 8.96 16.03
N HIS A 70 -10.03 10.03 15.28
CA HIS A 70 -10.02 11.41 15.76
C HIS A 70 -11.41 12.06 15.86
N GLY A 71 -12.47 11.37 15.41
CA GLY A 71 -13.84 11.85 15.50
C GLY A 71 -14.27 12.69 14.30
N LYS A 72 -14.96 13.82 14.54
CA LYS A 72 -15.54 14.63 13.47
C LYS A 72 -14.47 15.37 12.69
N VAL A 73 -14.46 15.22 11.37
CA VAL A 73 -13.60 15.91 10.41
C VAL A 73 -14.48 16.69 9.44
N GLU A 74 -14.27 18.00 9.34
CA GLU A 74 -15.13 18.91 8.54
C GLU A 74 -14.48 19.33 7.22
N HIS A 75 -13.17 19.53 7.22
CA HIS A 75 -12.42 20.11 6.10
C HIS A 75 -11.76 19.05 5.21
N LEU A 76 -11.34 17.94 5.80
CA LEU A 76 -10.61 16.86 5.12
C LEU A 76 -11.29 16.34 3.84
N PRO A 77 -12.62 16.10 3.78
CA PRO A 77 -13.26 15.60 2.57
C PRO A 77 -13.16 16.54 1.35
N LYS A 78 -13.08 17.85 1.59
CA LYS A 78 -12.86 18.85 0.52
C LYS A 78 -11.39 18.95 0.14
N ALA A 79 -10.51 18.91 1.13
CA ALA A 79 -9.06 18.94 0.92
C ALA A 79 -8.58 17.73 0.11
N VAL A 80 -9.08 16.55 0.42
CA VAL A 80 -8.73 15.27 -0.23
C VAL A 80 -9.05 15.28 -1.73
N ARG A 81 -10.18 15.81 -2.14
CA ARG A 81 -10.53 15.93 -3.58
C ARG A 81 -9.53 16.79 -4.35
N LYS A 82 -9.06 17.88 -3.74
CA LYS A 82 -8.05 18.76 -4.33
C LYS A 82 -6.67 18.08 -4.36
N MET A 83 -6.34 17.41 -3.27
CA MET A 83 -5.10 16.65 -3.11
C MET A 83 -4.98 15.52 -4.14
N GLU A 84 -6.06 14.80 -4.44
CA GLU A 84 -6.10 13.76 -5.47
C GLU A 84 -5.64 14.31 -6.83
N GLY A 85 -6.13 15.47 -7.24
CA GLY A 85 -5.68 16.14 -8.47
C GLY A 85 -4.20 16.51 -8.47
N HIS A 86 -3.63 16.88 -7.32
CA HIS A 86 -2.20 17.15 -7.19
C HIS A 86 -1.37 15.87 -7.26
N VAL A 87 -1.79 14.82 -6.55
CA VAL A 87 -1.12 13.51 -6.55
C VAL A 87 -1.04 12.93 -7.97
N ARG A 88 -2.15 12.94 -8.71
CA ARG A 88 -2.19 12.41 -10.09
C ARG A 88 -1.24 13.16 -11.02
N LYS A 89 -1.13 14.49 -10.89
CA LYS A 89 -0.16 15.29 -11.63
C LYS A 89 1.28 14.94 -11.28
N LEU A 90 1.57 14.73 -10.00
CA LEU A 90 2.90 14.33 -9.53
C LEU A 90 3.26 12.93 -10.04
N PHE A 91 2.33 11.98 -10.02
CA PHE A 91 2.56 10.65 -10.57
C PHE A 91 2.82 10.67 -12.08
N ALA A 92 2.06 11.46 -12.84
CA ALA A 92 2.28 11.62 -14.28
C ALA A 92 3.64 12.26 -14.62
N ALA A 93 4.16 13.11 -13.73
CA ALA A 93 5.47 13.74 -13.86
C ALA A 93 6.61 12.92 -13.24
N SER A 94 6.31 11.79 -12.61
CA SER A 94 7.25 11.00 -11.83
C SER A 94 8.41 10.50 -12.68
N LYS A 95 9.62 10.84 -12.28
CA LYS A 95 10.86 10.31 -12.81
C LYS A 95 11.60 9.63 -11.65
N ASN A 96 12.10 8.43 -11.92
CA ASN A 96 12.79 7.53 -11.00
C ASN A 96 13.42 8.16 -9.76
N GLY A 97 13.06 7.67 -8.56
CA GLY A 97 13.80 7.91 -7.31
C GLY A 97 12.98 8.33 -6.10
N ALA A 98 11.81 8.96 -6.27
CA ALA A 98 10.92 9.27 -5.14
C ALA A 98 9.90 8.14 -4.91
N THR A 99 9.54 7.91 -3.65
CA THR A 99 8.50 6.93 -3.31
C THR A 99 7.11 7.49 -3.63
N VAL A 100 6.13 6.61 -3.80
CA VAL A 100 4.72 7.05 -3.92
C VAL A 100 4.31 7.88 -2.72
N ASN A 101 4.79 7.51 -1.54
CA ASN A 101 4.53 8.24 -0.31
C ASN A 101 5.14 9.65 -0.32
N ASP A 102 6.34 9.85 -0.89
CA ASP A 102 6.95 11.18 -1.03
C ASP A 102 6.09 12.10 -1.91
N TYR A 103 5.57 11.58 -3.02
CA TYR A 103 4.64 12.32 -3.88
C TYR A 103 3.33 12.65 -3.16
N MET A 104 2.79 11.72 -2.38
CA MET A 104 1.58 11.96 -1.59
C MET A 104 1.84 13.03 -0.51
N GLN A 105 2.98 12.97 0.18
CA GLN A 105 3.39 13.98 1.14
C GLN A 105 3.51 15.37 0.49
N HIS A 106 4.16 15.44 -0.67
CA HIS A 106 4.28 16.70 -1.42
C HIS A 106 2.92 17.24 -1.85
N ALA A 107 1.99 16.37 -2.26
CA ALA A 107 0.62 16.79 -2.61
C ALA A 107 -0.16 17.34 -1.40
N ILE A 108 0.07 16.79 -0.21
CA ILE A 108 -0.49 17.33 1.04
C ILE A 108 0.03 18.75 1.27
N ASP A 109 1.34 18.96 1.17
CA ASP A 109 1.98 20.27 1.37
C ASP A 109 1.45 21.30 0.35
N MET A 110 1.34 20.92 -0.93
CA MET A 110 0.73 21.78 -1.97
C MET A 110 -0.75 22.08 -1.69
N THR A 111 -1.46 21.16 -1.06
CA THR A 111 -2.86 21.36 -0.71
C THR A 111 -3.00 22.32 0.46
N LEU A 112 -2.12 22.22 1.47
CA LEU A 112 -2.03 23.13 2.60
C LEU A 112 -1.78 24.58 2.16
N ASP A 113 -0.86 24.78 1.20
CA ASP A 113 -0.56 26.12 0.68
C ASP A 113 -1.73 26.78 -0.05
N GLY A 114 -2.66 25.97 -0.55
CA GLY A 114 -3.83 26.43 -1.29
C GLY A 114 -5.11 26.57 -0.46
N PHE A 115 -5.08 26.24 0.83
CA PHE A 115 -6.15 26.47 1.79
C PHE A 115 -5.80 27.65 2.71
N ASP A 116 -6.86 28.35 3.17
CA ASP A 116 -6.72 29.32 4.26
C ASP A 116 -6.11 28.58 5.46
N LYS A 117 -4.96 29.05 5.96
CA LYS A 117 -4.12 28.38 6.99
C LYS A 117 -4.82 28.36 8.35
N SER A 118 -6.06 27.88 8.43
CA SER A 118 -6.69 27.63 9.71
C SER A 118 -6.00 26.45 10.39
N LYS A 119 -5.73 26.58 11.68
CA LYS A 119 -5.09 25.51 12.48
C LYS A 119 -5.84 24.19 12.40
N GLU A 120 -7.15 24.25 12.16
CA GLU A 120 -8.05 23.11 12.08
C GLU A 120 -7.80 22.29 10.79
N VAL A 121 -7.66 22.96 9.64
CA VAL A 121 -7.35 22.29 8.37
C VAL A 121 -5.96 21.63 8.41
N ALA A 122 -4.98 22.32 8.95
CA ALA A 122 -3.63 21.79 9.12
C ALA A 122 -3.64 20.53 9.98
N GLN A 123 -4.34 20.56 11.10
CA GLN A 123 -4.44 19.42 12.01
C GLN A 123 -5.13 18.20 11.36
N GLU A 124 -6.24 18.40 10.62
CA GLU A 124 -6.90 17.31 9.91
C GLU A 124 -6.02 16.70 8.82
N LEU A 125 -5.18 17.49 8.15
CA LEU A 125 -4.23 17.01 7.16
C LEU A 125 -3.01 16.32 7.80
N ASP A 126 -2.58 16.75 8.99
CA ASP A 126 -1.54 16.05 9.75
C ASP A 126 -2.02 14.63 10.17
N TRP A 127 -3.25 14.50 10.64
CA TRP A 127 -3.85 13.19 10.90
C TRP A 127 -3.94 12.32 9.65
N PHE A 128 -4.31 12.92 8.51
CA PHE A 128 -4.33 12.20 7.24
C PHE A 128 -2.93 11.71 6.83
N LYS A 129 -1.92 12.54 7.05
CA LYS A 129 -0.51 12.22 6.78
C LYS A 129 -0.01 11.07 7.66
N GLU A 130 -0.34 11.10 8.94
CA GLU A 130 0.00 10.04 9.90
C GLU A 130 -0.61 8.69 9.48
N GLU A 131 -1.91 8.66 9.19
CA GLU A 131 -2.60 7.45 8.76
C GLU A 131 -2.12 6.95 7.38
N LEU A 132 -1.74 7.84 6.47
CA LEU A 132 -1.16 7.48 5.16
C LEU A 132 0.22 6.84 5.32
N GLY A 133 1.02 7.28 6.28
CA GLY A 133 2.38 6.79 6.51
C GLY A 133 2.46 5.30 6.86
N GLU A 134 1.35 4.69 7.28
CA GLU A 134 1.27 3.24 7.55
C GLU A 134 1.18 2.38 6.28
N PHE A 135 0.92 2.97 5.11
CA PHE A 135 0.72 2.24 3.85
C PHE A 135 1.82 2.53 2.85
N ASN A 136 2.35 1.47 2.26
CA ASN A 136 3.31 1.54 1.18
C ASN A 136 2.67 1.17 -0.15
N PHE A 137 2.99 1.94 -1.20
CA PHE A 137 2.48 1.74 -2.56
C PHE A 137 3.61 1.81 -3.57
N ALA A 138 3.41 1.12 -4.71
CA ALA A 138 4.28 1.17 -5.87
C ALA A 138 3.50 1.62 -7.11
N LEU A 139 4.12 2.47 -7.92
CA LEU A 139 3.68 2.76 -9.29
C LEU A 139 4.34 1.73 -10.19
N THR A 140 3.56 0.80 -10.71
CA THR A 140 4.08 -0.30 -11.51
C THR A 140 3.56 -0.25 -12.94
N ARG A 141 4.40 -0.64 -13.89
CA ARG A 141 4.00 -0.64 -15.30
C ARG A 141 2.69 -1.38 -15.59
N PRO A 142 2.47 -2.62 -15.08
CA PRO A 142 1.25 -3.37 -15.41
C PRO A 142 -0.02 -2.76 -14.85
N TYR A 143 0.03 -2.12 -13.68
CA TYR A 143 -1.17 -1.65 -12.98
C TYR A 143 -1.36 -0.13 -13.01
N TYR A 144 -0.29 0.63 -13.20
CA TYR A 144 -0.38 2.08 -13.32
C TYR A 144 -0.16 2.55 -14.76
N ASP A 145 1.04 2.38 -15.33
CA ASP A 145 1.41 3.01 -16.60
C ASP A 145 0.55 2.56 -17.78
N LEU A 146 0.24 1.26 -17.87
CA LEU A 146 -0.53 0.72 -18.99
C LEU A 146 -2.01 1.13 -18.92
N HIS A 147 -2.54 1.30 -17.73
CA HIS A 147 -3.91 1.77 -17.52
C HIS A 147 -4.01 3.26 -17.78
N GLU A 148 -3.14 4.06 -17.17
CA GLU A 148 -3.10 5.52 -17.33
C GLU A 148 -2.91 5.96 -18.79
N LYS A 149 -2.16 5.18 -19.60
CA LYS A 149 -2.02 5.42 -21.04
C LYS A 149 -3.28 5.14 -21.86
N LYS A 150 -4.14 4.25 -21.39
CA LYS A 150 -5.40 3.92 -22.05
C LYS A 150 -6.51 4.89 -21.72
N GLU A 151 -6.58 5.25 -20.46
CA GLU A 151 -7.61 6.12 -19.90
C GLU A 151 -7.01 6.95 -18.76
N GLU A 152 -7.10 8.25 -18.87
CA GLU A 152 -6.59 9.19 -17.88
C GLU A 152 -7.22 8.92 -16.51
N ASN A 153 -6.41 8.87 -15.47
CA ASN A 153 -6.77 8.60 -14.08
C ASN A 153 -7.24 7.16 -13.78
N SER A 154 -7.01 6.19 -14.66
CA SER A 154 -7.32 4.77 -14.43
C SER A 154 -6.16 3.97 -13.82
N GLY A 155 -4.99 4.59 -13.67
CA GLY A 155 -3.83 3.96 -13.06
C GLY A 155 -4.04 3.61 -11.59
N GLY A 156 -3.75 2.34 -11.22
CA GLY A 156 -3.90 1.81 -9.87
C GLY A 156 -2.58 1.74 -9.10
N LEU A 157 -2.64 1.94 -7.80
CA LEU A 157 -1.54 1.80 -6.86
C LEU A 157 -1.41 0.34 -6.44
N PHE A 158 -0.26 -0.25 -6.69
CA PHE A 158 0.03 -1.62 -6.26
C PHE A 158 0.60 -1.64 -4.85
N SER A 159 0.16 -2.59 -4.04
CA SER A 159 0.71 -2.82 -2.70
C SER A 159 0.84 -4.30 -2.41
N ILE A 160 1.85 -4.64 -1.63
CA ILE A 160 2.06 -5.97 -1.05
C ILE A 160 2.07 -5.82 0.46
N THR A 161 1.35 -6.70 1.13
CA THR A 161 1.45 -6.86 2.57
C THR A 161 1.93 -8.27 2.91
N ILE A 162 2.57 -8.42 4.04
CA ILE A 162 3.03 -9.72 4.52
C ILE A 162 2.27 -10.05 5.79
N ASN A 163 1.41 -11.08 5.71
CA ASN A 163 0.63 -11.49 6.88
C ASN A 163 1.54 -12.12 7.94
N PRO A 164 1.71 -11.48 9.10
CA PRO A 164 2.62 -11.97 10.12
C PRO A 164 2.21 -13.31 10.71
N ASN A 165 0.93 -13.65 10.73
CA ASN A 165 0.44 -14.89 11.30
C ASN A 165 0.66 -16.10 10.39
N THR A 166 0.68 -15.90 9.06
CA THR A 166 0.83 -16.99 8.09
C THR A 166 2.25 -17.09 7.54
N CYS A 167 3.03 -16.02 7.57
CA CYS A 167 4.43 -16.03 7.13
C CYS A 167 5.29 -16.86 8.10
N LYS A 168 5.92 -17.92 7.59
CA LYS A 168 6.85 -18.77 8.35
C LYS A 168 8.33 -18.38 8.23
N GLY A 169 8.65 -17.34 7.46
CA GLY A 169 10.02 -16.88 7.27
C GLY A 169 10.90 -17.78 6.40
N CYS A 170 10.33 -18.50 5.42
CA CYS A 170 11.11 -19.38 4.55
C CYS A 170 11.99 -18.67 3.52
N MET A 171 11.82 -17.37 3.30
CA MET A 171 12.56 -16.50 2.38
C MET A 171 12.48 -16.87 0.89
N GLU A 172 11.64 -17.80 0.47
CA GLU A 172 11.43 -18.15 -0.94
C GLU A 172 11.05 -16.94 -1.78
N CYS A 173 10.19 -16.05 -1.22
CA CYS A 173 9.77 -14.82 -1.88
C CYS A 173 10.92 -13.83 -2.10
N VAL A 174 11.90 -13.81 -1.22
CA VAL A 174 13.14 -13.01 -1.36
C VAL A 174 14.03 -13.62 -2.43
N ALA A 175 14.21 -14.95 -2.40
CA ALA A 175 15.06 -15.66 -3.34
C ALA A 175 14.62 -15.54 -4.81
N VAL A 176 13.30 -15.43 -5.07
CA VAL A 176 12.77 -15.28 -6.44
C VAL A 176 12.57 -13.84 -6.88
N CYS A 177 12.90 -12.87 -6.02
CA CYS A 177 12.76 -11.45 -6.34
C CYS A 177 14.00 -10.95 -7.07
N ASN A 178 13.93 -10.85 -8.39
CA ASN A 178 15.05 -10.39 -9.22
C ASN A 178 15.30 -8.88 -9.15
N ASP A 179 14.36 -8.14 -8.60
CA ASP A 179 14.38 -6.66 -8.56
C ASP A 179 14.78 -6.13 -7.17
N ASP A 180 15.19 -7.00 -6.24
CA ASP A 180 15.49 -6.65 -4.83
C ASP A 180 14.33 -5.87 -4.15
N ALA A 181 13.09 -6.13 -4.58
CA ALA A 181 11.90 -5.53 -4.00
C ALA A 181 11.45 -6.22 -2.70
N LEU A 182 12.02 -7.37 -2.36
CA LEU A 182 11.87 -8.04 -1.09
C LEU A 182 13.24 -8.33 -0.51
N ILE A 183 13.46 -7.84 0.69
CA ILE A 183 14.71 -8.08 1.45
C ILE A 183 14.43 -8.82 2.74
N LYS A 184 15.42 -9.50 3.24
CA LYS A 184 15.36 -10.22 4.51
C LYS A 184 15.73 -9.28 5.65
N ILE A 185 14.88 -9.21 6.67
CA ILE A 185 15.13 -8.49 7.91
C ILE A 185 14.90 -9.40 9.14
N PRO A 186 15.57 -9.10 10.30
CA PRO A 186 15.40 -9.84 11.54
C PRO A 186 14.00 -9.78 12.11
#